data_6dfa3c7daed7bc4ab3c3beb6c74e7587
#
_entry.id   6dfa3c7daed7bc4ab3c3beb6c74e7587
#
_cell.length_a   1.000
_cell.length_b   1.000
_cell.length_c   1.000
_cell.angle_alpha   90.00
_cell.angle_beta   90.00
_cell.angle_gamma   90.00
#
_symmetry.space_group_name_H-M   'P 1'
#
loop_
_entity.id
_entity.type
_entity.pdbx_description
1 polymer ?
#
loop_
_entity_poly.entity_id
_entity_poly.type
_entity_poly.pdbx_seq_one_letter_code
_entity_poly.pdbx_strand_id
1 'polypeptide(L)'
;NGALAGVSLKGDLFFYENPLASHGDHHRKEWYGTACCPSQVSRFLPSIGNYIYGTSKEALWVNLYIGNKAEVNTGKGTMTLSMKTNYPWDGNVTLSVEAMNKPLQKEFRLRIPGWCKSHAMSLNGNRVTNPRIEKGYLVIDRKWEAGDEVTLSMDMPVEMVQADPRVKENIGKRAVQRGPLVYCAEETDNPSFNELTLSPLAQFKETFNPTLLNGVTTIESISEKDTIRFIPYYAWDNREAGQMKVWID
;
A
#
# COMPACT_ATOMS: atom_id res chain seq x y z
N ASN A 1 2.00 -4.19 3.70
CA ASN A 1 3.38 -4.65 3.81
C ASN A 1 3.44 -6.09 4.35
N GLY A 2 2.97 -6.40 5.59
CA GLY A 2 3.19 -7.70 6.23
C GLY A 2 2.72 -8.91 5.43
N ALA A 3 1.51 -8.91 4.88
CA ALA A 3 1.00 -10.04 4.09
C ALA A 3 1.78 -10.24 2.78
N LEU A 4 2.20 -9.15 2.11
CA LEU A 4 3.02 -9.24 0.90
C LEU A 4 4.46 -9.66 1.24
N ALA A 5 5.05 -9.12 2.31
CA ALA A 5 6.39 -9.51 2.76
C ALA A 5 6.44 -10.98 3.19
N GLY A 6 5.35 -11.50 3.75
CA GLY A 6 5.25 -12.87 4.24
C GLY A 6 5.45 -13.93 3.15
N VAL A 7 5.25 -13.61 1.86
CA VAL A 7 5.33 -14.59 0.76
C VAL A 7 6.40 -14.14 -0.24
N SER A 8 7.19 -15.09 -0.75
CA SER A 8 8.14 -14.82 -1.83
C SER A 8 7.44 -14.34 -3.10
N LEU A 9 8.15 -13.65 -3.98
CA LEU A 9 7.59 -13.22 -5.27
C LEU A 9 7.21 -14.37 -6.20
N LYS A 10 7.74 -15.57 -5.97
CA LYS A 10 7.36 -16.81 -6.67
C LYS A 10 6.16 -17.50 -6.02
N GLY A 11 5.83 -17.16 -4.77
CA GLY A 11 4.74 -17.79 -4.02
C GLY A 11 5.06 -19.16 -3.43
N ASP A 12 6.30 -19.56 -3.38
CA ASP A 12 6.78 -20.88 -2.98
C ASP A 12 7.46 -20.92 -1.60
N LEU A 13 7.89 -19.76 -1.11
CA LEU A 13 8.56 -19.61 0.18
C LEU A 13 7.86 -18.52 1.00
N PHE A 14 7.93 -18.61 2.32
CA PHE A 14 7.32 -17.62 3.20
C PHE A 14 8.08 -17.40 4.50
N PHE A 15 7.90 -16.22 5.09
CA PHE A 15 8.32 -15.91 6.44
C PHE A 15 7.27 -16.33 7.47
N TYR A 16 7.73 -16.82 8.60
CA TYR A 16 6.90 -16.92 9.80
C TYR A 16 6.79 -15.56 10.50
N GLU A 17 7.87 -14.81 10.47
CA GLU A 17 8.03 -13.49 11.06
C GLU A 17 8.42 -12.48 9.98
N ASN A 18 8.08 -11.20 10.19
CA ASN A 18 8.46 -10.11 9.29
C ASN A 18 9.37 -9.12 10.03
N PRO A 19 10.68 -9.41 10.20
CA PRO A 19 11.61 -8.58 10.93
C PRO A 19 11.88 -7.27 10.17
N LEU A 20 12.15 -6.20 10.91
CA LEU A 20 12.54 -4.89 10.34
C LEU A 20 14.06 -4.72 10.24
N ALA A 21 14.81 -5.74 10.63
CA ALA A 21 16.25 -5.89 10.41
C ALA A 21 16.61 -7.37 10.35
N SER A 22 17.62 -7.71 9.55
CA SER A 22 18.20 -9.06 9.46
C SER A 22 19.71 -8.95 9.36
N HIS A 23 20.42 -9.85 10.03
CA HIS A 23 21.88 -9.97 9.95
C HIS A 23 22.34 -10.92 8.84
N GLY A 24 21.44 -11.33 7.94
CA GLY A 24 21.73 -12.20 6.81
C GLY A 24 21.44 -13.68 7.06
N ASP A 25 20.80 -14.01 8.17
CA ASP A 25 20.46 -15.38 8.59
C ASP A 25 18.97 -15.66 8.60
N HIS A 26 18.14 -14.66 8.31
CA HIS A 26 16.69 -14.78 8.30
C HIS A 26 16.17 -14.85 6.86
N HIS A 27 15.70 -16.03 6.46
CA HIS A 27 15.25 -16.31 5.10
C HIS A 27 13.86 -16.95 5.10
N ARG A 28 13.13 -16.75 3.98
CA ARG A 28 11.89 -17.48 3.71
C ARG A 28 12.15 -18.97 3.58
N LYS A 29 11.20 -19.79 3.99
CA LYS A 29 11.26 -21.27 3.97
C LYS A 29 10.04 -21.84 3.28
N GLU A 30 10.17 -23.03 2.70
CA GLU A 30 9.06 -23.77 2.09
C GLU A 30 8.00 -24.16 3.13
N TRP A 31 8.45 -24.46 4.35
CA TRP A 31 7.58 -24.91 5.43
C TRP A 31 8.15 -24.62 6.82
N TYR A 32 7.25 -24.59 7.79
CA TYR A 32 7.57 -24.50 9.21
C TYR A 32 6.89 -25.66 9.97
N GLY A 33 7.52 -26.18 11.00
CA GLY A 33 6.97 -27.25 11.86
C GLY A 33 5.64 -26.86 12.53
N THR A 34 5.39 -25.57 12.68
CA THR A 34 4.13 -24.99 13.15
C THR A 34 3.59 -24.03 12.10
N ALA A 35 2.45 -24.35 11.49
CA ALA A 35 1.91 -23.66 10.33
C ALA A 35 0.77 -22.68 10.67
N CYS A 36 0.78 -22.01 11.83
CA CYS A 36 -0.33 -21.14 12.23
C CYS A 36 -0.37 -19.85 11.40
N CYS A 37 0.75 -19.15 11.18
CA CYS A 37 0.77 -17.85 10.51
C CYS A 37 0.59 -17.98 8.99
N PRO A 38 1.30 -18.86 8.25
CA PRO A 38 1.06 -19.06 6.82
C PRO A 38 -0.36 -19.50 6.51
N SER A 39 -0.94 -20.39 7.34
CA SER A 39 -2.33 -20.85 7.14
C SER A 39 -3.35 -19.74 7.36
N GLN A 40 -3.08 -18.76 8.23
CA GLN A 40 -3.94 -17.59 8.40
C GLN A 40 -3.86 -16.69 7.19
N VAL A 41 -2.67 -16.44 6.63
CA VAL A 41 -2.51 -15.67 5.38
C VAL A 41 -3.27 -16.34 4.24
N SER A 42 -3.12 -17.67 4.09
CA SER A 42 -3.82 -18.45 3.06
C SER A 42 -5.36 -18.40 3.19
N ARG A 43 -5.88 -18.29 4.39
CA ARG A 43 -7.34 -18.12 4.63
C ARG A 43 -7.80 -16.69 4.43
N PHE A 44 -6.98 -15.73 4.82
CA PHE A 44 -7.35 -14.32 4.75
C PHE A 44 -7.40 -13.81 3.29
N LEU A 45 -6.40 -14.16 2.47
CA LEU A 45 -6.31 -13.66 1.09
C LEU A 45 -7.57 -13.94 0.26
N PRO A 46 -8.15 -15.17 0.23
CA PRO A 46 -9.39 -15.42 -0.48
C PRO A 46 -10.61 -14.68 0.07
N SER A 47 -10.57 -14.27 1.34
CA SER A 47 -11.69 -13.56 1.99
C SER A 47 -11.57 -12.03 1.93
N ILE A 48 -10.45 -11.47 1.45
CA ILE A 48 -10.20 -10.03 1.47
C ILE A 48 -11.24 -9.23 0.70
N GLY A 49 -11.84 -9.85 -0.32
CA GLY A 49 -12.93 -9.26 -1.10
C GLY A 49 -14.12 -8.80 -0.25
N ASN A 50 -14.40 -9.50 0.86
CA ASN A 50 -15.49 -9.18 1.78
C ASN A 50 -15.26 -7.86 2.56
N TYR A 51 -14.04 -7.33 2.54
CA TYR A 51 -13.67 -6.10 3.27
C TYR A 51 -13.53 -4.88 2.36
N ILE A 52 -13.66 -5.05 1.03
CA ILE A 52 -13.53 -3.95 0.07
C ILE A 52 -14.65 -2.95 0.25
N TYR A 53 -15.89 -3.43 0.34
CA TYR A 53 -17.07 -2.61 0.47
C TYR A 53 -17.80 -2.87 1.80
N GLY A 54 -18.30 -1.80 2.39
CA GLY A 54 -19.28 -1.84 3.47
C GLY A 54 -20.58 -1.17 3.05
N THR A 55 -21.73 -1.65 3.50
CA THR A 55 -23.02 -1.04 3.17
C THR A 55 -23.85 -0.76 4.43
N SER A 56 -24.57 0.36 4.44
CA SER A 56 -25.65 0.66 5.37
C SER A 56 -26.88 1.13 4.60
N LYS A 57 -27.91 1.51 5.32
CA LYS A 57 -29.12 2.10 4.72
C LYS A 57 -28.79 3.36 3.91
N GLU A 58 -27.91 4.22 4.42
CA GLU A 58 -27.60 5.53 3.85
C GLU A 58 -26.37 5.53 2.95
N ALA A 59 -25.36 4.70 3.24
CA ALA A 59 -24.04 4.80 2.62
C ALA A 59 -23.49 3.49 2.07
N LEU A 60 -22.61 3.62 1.09
CA LEU A 60 -21.66 2.63 0.61
C LEU A 60 -20.25 3.11 0.99
N TRP A 61 -19.50 2.29 1.74
CA TRP A 61 -18.10 2.56 2.07
C TRP A 61 -17.18 1.77 1.14
N VAL A 62 -16.16 2.44 0.60
CA VAL A 62 -15.03 1.83 -0.11
C VAL A 62 -13.84 1.85 0.86
N ASN A 63 -13.54 0.71 1.47
CA ASN A 63 -12.56 0.59 2.54
C ASN A 63 -11.17 0.19 2.03
N LEU A 64 -11.12 -0.64 0.97
CA LEU A 64 -9.89 -1.14 0.37
C LEU A 64 -9.88 -0.83 -1.12
N TYR A 65 -8.71 -0.42 -1.62
CA TYR A 65 -8.48 -0.18 -3.03
C TYR A 65 -7.80 -1.40 -3.63
N ILE A 66 -8.60 -2.29 -4.19
CA ILE A 66 -8.18 -3.54 -4.85
C ILE A 66 -8.98 -3.65 -6.13
N GLY A 67 -8.31 -3.84 -7.27
CA GLY A 67 -8.99 -4.01 -8.56
C GLY A 67 -10.00 -5.15 -8.50
N ASN A 68 -11.26 -4.86 -8.82
CA ASN A 68 -12.36 -5.84 -8.75
C ASN A 68 -13.55 -5.44 -9.60
N LYS A 69 -14.47 -6.40 -9.77
CA LYS A 69 -15.84 -6.18 -10.17
C LYS A 69 -16.75 -6.89 -9.16
N ALA A 70 -17.69 -6.16 -8.58
CA ALA A 70 -18.54 -6.67 -7.52
C ALA A 70 -20.01 -6.29 -7.72
N GLU A 71 -20.90 -7.19 -7.39
CA GLU A 71 -22.31 -6.89 -7.20
C GLU A 71 -22.56 -6.54 -5.74
N VAL A 72 -23.05 -5.35 -5.47
CA VAL A 72 -23.26 -4.82 -4.13
C VAL A 72 -24.75 -4.65 -3.87
N ASN A 73 -25.26 -5.30 -2.82
CA ASN A 73 -26.61 -5.07 -2.35
C ASN A 73 -26.68 -3.76 -1.54
N THR A 74 -27.46 -2.82 -2.00
CA THR A 74 -27.59 -1.49 -1.40
C THR A 74 -28.73 -1.39 -0.38
N GLY A 75 -29.46 -2.48 -0.15
CA GLY A 75 -30.71 -2.50 0.65
C GLY A 75 -31.94 -1.93 -0.09
N LYS A 76 -31.75 -1.32 -1.27
CA LYS A 76 -32.80 -0.77 -2.15
C LYS A 76 -32.71 -1.30 -3.59
N GLY A 77 -31.84 -2.25 -3.83
CA GLY A 77 -31.53 -2.87 -5.12
C GLY A 77 -30.06 -3.29 -5.19
N THR A 78 -29.67 -3.85 -6.32
CA THR A 78 -28.29 -4.24 -6.61
C THR A 78 -27.61 -3.23 -7.52
N MET A 79 -26.31 -3.08 -7.33
CA MET A 79 -25.44 -2.21 -8.11
C MET A 79 -24.18 -2.99 -8.46
N THR A 80 -23.78 -3.00 -9.70
CA THR A 80 -22.50 -3.55 -10.15
C THR A 80 -21.47 -2.45 -10.16
N LEU A 81 -20.44 -2.61 -9.36
CA LEU A 81 -19.28 -1.70 -9.28
C LEU A 81 -18.06 -2.35 -9.93
N SER A 82 -17.26 -1.53 -10.58
CA SER A 82 -15.93 -1.89 -11.08
C SER A 82 -14.92 -0.94 -10.47
N MET A 83 -13.85 -1.49 -9.94
CA MET A 83 -12.72 -0.70 -9.44
C MET A 83 -11.47 -1.04 -10.24
N LYS A 84 -10.85 -0.02 -10.85
CA LYS A 84 -9.57 -0.11 -11.55
C LYS A 84 -8.53 0.66 -10.76
N THR A 85 -7.42 -0.01 -10.41
CA THR A 85 -6.33 0.60 -9.65
C THR A 85 -5.08 -0.28 -9.69
N ASN A 86 -3.92 0.34 -9.60
CA ASN A 86 -2.64 -0.31 -9.30
C ASN A 86 -2.21 -0.05 -7.84
N TYR A 87 -3.12 0.35 -6.97
CA TYR A 87 -2.83 0.51 -5.55
C TYR A 87 -2.37 -0.83 -4.93
N PRO A 88 -1.30 -0.87 -4.15
CA PRO A 88 -0.59 0.22 -3.48
C PRO A 88 0.64 0.78 -4.23
N TRP A 89 0.89 0.42 -5.47
CA TRP A 89 2.07 0.87 -6.23
C TRP A 89 1.91 2.28 -6.82
N ASP A 90 0.68 2.67 -7.13
CA ASP A 90 0.31 4.06 -7.39
C ASP A 90 -0.97 4.45 -6.64
N GLY A 91 -1.25 5.76 -6.57
CA GLY A 91 -2.36 6.31 -5.81
C GLY A 91 -3.65 6.49 -6.62
N ASN A 92 -3.73 5.98 -7.85
CA ASN A 92 -4.88 6.22 -8.72
C ASN A 92 -5.93 5.12 -8.55
N VAL A 93 -7.16 5.55 -8.38
CA VAL A 93 -8.33 4.66 -8.24
C VAL A 93 -9.45 5.18 -9.13
N THR A 94 -10.02 4.32 -9.93
CA THR A 94 -11.24 4.59 -10.69
C THR A 94 -12.33 3.65 -10.23
N LEU A 95 -13.43 4.20 -9.71
CA LEU A 95 -14.62 3.46 -9.30
C LEU A 95 -15.77 3.81 -10.25
N SER A 96 -16.30 2.82 -10.96
CA SER A 96 -17.37 3.01 -11.94
C SER A 96 -18.62 2.22 -11.52
N VAL A 97 -19.78 2.84 -11.69
CA VAL A 97 -21.09 2.17 -11.59
C VAL A 97 -21.42 1.58 -12.94
N GLU A 98 -21.13 0.29 -13.15
CA GLU A 98 -21.34 -0.34 -14.46
C GLU A 98 -22.82 -0.64 -14.76
N ALA A 99 -23.56 -1.07 -13.74
CA ALA A 99 -24.98 -1.38 -13.87
C ALA A 99 -25.71 -1.19 -12.54
N MET A 100 -26.98 -0.87 -12.62
CA MET A 100 -27.89 -0.83 -11.47
C MET A 100 -29.35 -0.95 -11.93
N ASN A 101 -30.20 -1.48 -11.05
CA ASN A 101 -31.60 -1.72 -11.41
C ASN A 101 -32.39 -0.42 -11.61
N LYS A 102 -32.05 0.61 -10.85
CA LYS A 102 -32.66 1.96 -10.93
C LYS A 102 -31.74 2.98 -10.27
N PRO A 103 -31.80 4.25 -10.68
CA PRO A 103 -31.07 5.34 -10.02
C PRO A 103 -31.35 5.38 -8.51
N LEU A 104 -30.29 5.62 -7.73
CA LEU A 104 -30.33 5.51 -6.28
C LEU A 104 -29.63 6.68 -5.59
N GLN A 105 -30.36 7.41 -4.73
CA GLN A 105 -29.76 8.39 -3.80
C GLN A 105 -29.01 7.64 -2.70
N LYS A 106 -27.69 7.86 -2.63
CA LYS A 106 -26.81 7.21 -1.65
C LYS A 106 -25.50 7.96 -1.48
N GLU A 107 -24.99 7.99 -0.26
CA GLU A 107 -23.61 8.45 -0.04
C GLU A 107 -22.61 7.37 -0.48
N PHE A 108 -21.61 7.73 -1.28
CA PHE A 108 -20.40 6.93 -1.43
C PHE A 108 -19.30 7.55 -0.56
N ARG A 109 -18.66 6.70 0.23
CA ARG A 109 -17.62 7.08 1.18
C ARG A 109 -16.33 6.36 0.81
N LEU A 110 -15.39 7.10 0.20
CA LEU A 110 -14.08 6.57 -0.23
C LEU A 110 -13.05 6.87 0.86
N ARG A 111 -12.37 5.85 1.35
CA ARG A 111 -11.39 6.00 2.42
C ARG A 111 -10.18 6.83 1.96
N ILE A 112 -9.82 7.86 2.71
CA ILE A 112 -8.55 8.57 2.56
C ILE A 112 -7.59 8.00 3.61
N PRO A 113 -6.55 7.26 3.20
CA PRO A 113 -5.60 6.68 4.15
C PRO A 113 -4.83 7.74 4.94
N GLY A 114 -4.43 7.43 6.17
CA GLY A 114 -3.73 8.39 7.03
C GLY A 114 -2.37 8.88 6.52
N TRP A 115 -1.72 8.13 5.63
CA TRP A 115 -0.49 8.55 4.95
C TRP A 115 -0.75 9.59 3.84
N CYS A 116 -1.96 9.64 3.28
CA CYS A 116 -2.31 10.53 2.16
C CYS A 116 -2.54 11.95 2.66
N LYS A 117 -1.58 12.84 2.39
CA LYS A 117 -1.65 14.26 2.75
C LYS A 117 -2.31 15.12 1.69
N SER A 118 -2.28 14.70 0.44
CA SER A 118 -2.83 15.41 -0.71
C SER A 118 -3.55 14.43 -1.64
N HIS A 119 -4.73 14.83 -2.09
CA HIS A 119 -5.52 14.03 -3.03
C HIS A 119 -6.35 14.94 -3.95
N ALA A 120 -6.71 14.40 -5.10
CA ALA A 120 -7.65 15.03 -6.03
C ALA A 120 -8.75 14.03 -6.39
N MET A 121 -9.95 14.55 -6.63
CA MET A 121 -11.10 13.74 -7.06
C MET A 121 -11.76 14.37 -8.27
N SER A 122 -12.24 13.52 -9.19
CA SER A 122 -13.20 13.93 -10.20
C SER A 122 -14.44 13.03 -10.20
N LEU A 123 -15.54 13.56 -10.66
CA LEU A 123 -16.81 12.88 -10.85
C LEU A 123 -17.24 13.08 -12.30
N ASN A 124 -17.36 11.98 -13.05
CA ASN A 124 -17.68 11.99 -14.48
C ASN A 124 -16.76 12.94 -15.27
N GLY A 125 -15.45 12.88 -14.98
CA GLY A 125 -14.42 13.71 -15.61
C GLY A 125 -14.33 15.16 -15.07
N ASN A 126 -15.30 15.62 -14.27
CA ASN A 126 -15.30 16.97 -13.71
C ASN A 126 -14.59 16.98 -12.35
N ARG A 127 -13.55 17.81 -12.22
CA ARG A 127 -12.80 17.96 -10.95
C ARG A 127 -13.73 18.53 -9.86
N VAL A 128 -13.71 17.89 -8.69
CA VAL A 128 -14.42 18.37 -7.52
C VAL A 128 -13.47 19.19 -6.65
N THR A 129 -13.82 20.46 -6.44
CA THR A 129 -13.09 21.36 -5.55
C THR A 129 -13.68 21.26 -4.14
N ASN A 130 -12.81 21.20 -3.10
CA ASN A 130 -13.21 21.11 -1.69
C ASN A 130 -14.18 19.94 -1.38
N PRO A 131 -13.79 18.68 -1.67
CA PRO A 131 -14.65 17.54 -1.36
C PRO A 131 -14.88 17.43 0.16
N ARG A 132 -16.09 17.04 0.54
CA ARG A 132 -16.44 16.79 1.94
C ARG A 132 -15.66 15.58 2.47
N ILE A 133 -14.95 15.76 3.59
CA ILE A 133 -14.24 14.67 4.28
C ILE A 133 -14.79 14.51 5.68
N GLU A 134 -15.20 13.29 6.02
CA GLU A 134 -15.71 12.95 7.33
C GLU A 134 -15.04 11.68 7.86
N LYS A 135 -14.43 11.75 9.04
CA LYS A 135 -13.79 10.60 9.72
C LYS A 135 -12.86 9.78 8.82
N GLY A 136 -12.08 10.46 7.96
CA GLY A 136 -11.15 9.83 7.03
C GLY A 136 -11.77 9.27 5.75
N TYR A 137 -13.01 9.64 5.44
CA TYR A 137 -13.67 9.30 4.19
C TYR A 137 -14.05 10.55 3.40
N LEU A 138 -13.75 10.53 2.11
CA LEU A 138 -14.30 11.45 1.14
C LEU A 138 -15.74 11.03 0.87
N VAL A 139 -16.68 11.98 1.02
CA VAL A 139 -18.13 11.72 0.98
C VAL A 139 -18.75 12.37 -0.25
N ILE A 140 -19.42 11.54 -1.06
CA ILE A 140 -20.13 11.96 -2.27
C ILE A 140 -21.60 11.56 -2.10
N ASP A 141 -22.45 12.53 -1.80
CA ASP A 141 -23.90 12.33 -1.66
C ASP A 141 -24.61 12.77 -2.93
N ARG A 142 -25.14 11.81 -3.68
CA ARG A 142 -25.85 12.09 -4.92
C ARG A 142 -26.78 10.95 -5.32
N LYS A 143 -27.62 11.22 -6.32
CA LYS A 143 -28.31 10.19 -7.07
C LYS A 143 -27.36 9.58 -8.08
N TRP A 144 -27.06 8.28 -7.92
CA TRP A 144 -26.19 7.50 -8.76
C TRP A 144 -26.96 6.86 -9.91
N GLU A 145 -26.31 6.77 -11.07
CA GLU A 145 -26.84 6.15 -12.28
C GLU A 145 -25.76 5.24 -12.90
N ALA A 146 -26.17 4.29 -13.71
CA ALA A 146 -25.22 3.47 -14.49
C ALA A 146 -24.40 4.38 -15.42
N GLY A 147 -23.10 4.16 -15.48
CA GLY A 147 -22.15 4.99 -16.20
C GLY A 147 -21.48 6.08 -15.34
N ASP A 148 -21.94 6.31 -14.10
CA ASP A 148 -21.23 7.24 -13.20
C ASP A 148 -19.83 6.71 -12.83
N GLU A 149 -18.86 7.63 -12.79
CA GLU A 149 -17.47 7.31 -12.50
C GLU A 149 -16.87 8.31 -11.49
N VAL A 150 -16.17 7.80 -10.51
CA VAL A 150 -15.33 8.56 -9.58
C VAL A 150 -13.89 8.20 -9.81
N THR A 151 -13.04 9.20 -10.05
CA THR A 151 -11.58 9.03 -9.99
C THR A 151 -11.04 9.69 -8.73
N LEU A 152 -10.17 8.99 -8.01
CA LEU A 152 -9.43 9.48 -6.85
C LEU A 152 -7.94 9.32 -7.14
N SER A 153 -7.18 10.38 -7.02
CA SER A 153 -5.73 10.38 -7.11
C SER A 153 -5.16 10.79 -5.76
N MET A 154 -4.32 9.95 -5.18
CA MET A 154 -3.66 10.16 -3.89
C MET A 154 -2.17 10.34 -4.13
N ASP A 155 -1.62 11.48 -3.75
CA ASP A 155 -0.18 11.73 -3.88
C ASP A 155 0.60 10.78 -2.95
N MET A 156 1.66 10.20 -3.49
CA MET A 156 2.50 9.23 -2.79
C MET A 156 3.97 9.72 -2.76
N PRO A 157 4.27 10.83 -2.08
CA PRO A 157 5.65 11.28 -1.98
C PRO A 157 6.50 10.31 -1.16
N VAL A 158 7.79 10.32 -1.41
CA VAL A 158 8.76 9.66 -0.53
C VAL A 158 8.88 10.48 0.75
N GLU A 159 8.72 9.82 1.89
CA GLU A 159 8.79 10.45 3.21
C GLU A 159 9.75 9.70 4.12
N MET A 160 10.48 10.46 4.94
CA MET A 160 11.21 9.91 6.08
C MET A 160 10.28 9.83 7.29
N VAL A 161 10.29 8.67 7.94
CA VAL A 161 9.51 8.39 9.14
C VAL A 161 10.43 8.21 10.32
N GLN A 162 10.08 8.79 11.46
CA GLN A 162 10.72 8.55 12.75
C GLN A 162 9.82 7.69 13.63
N ALA A 163 10.42 6.81 14.41
CA ALA A 163 9.67 6.02 15.37
C ALA A 163 9.19 6.90 16.55
N ASP A 164 8.12 6.45 17.20
CA ASP A 164 7.71 7.03 18.48
C ASP A 164 8.89 6.95 19.48
N PRO A 165 9.21 8.02 20.22
CA PRO A 165 10.34 8.04 21.17
C PRO A 165 10.28 6.97 22.26
N ARG A 166 9.13 6.33 22.47
CA ARG A 166 8.98 5.19 23.39
C ARG A 166 9.63 3.91 22.85
N VAL A 167 9.86 3.82 21.54
CA VAL A 167 10.59 2.72 20.89
C VAL A 167 12.08 3.02 20.93
N LYS A 168 12.72 2.67 22.03
CA LYS A 168 14.11 3.08 22.35
C LYS A 168 15.13 2.59 21.33
N GLU A 169 14.90 1.43 20.73
CA GLU A 169 15.78 0.78 19.74
C GLU A 169 15.87 1.58 18.43
N ASN A 170 14.88 2.45 18.18
CA ASN A 170 14.80 3.23 16.94
C ASN A 170 15.00 4.74 17.17
N ILE A 171 15.43 5.16 18.37
CA ILE A 171 15.75 6.56 18.63
C ILE A 171 16.91 7.00 17.73
N GLY A 172 16.72 8.11 17.02
CA GLY A 172 17.69 8.66 16.08
C GLY A 172 17.60 8.08 14.67
N LYS A 173 16.98 6.91 14.50
CA LYS A 173 16.85 6.23 13.21
C LYS A 173 15.68 6.76 12.38
N ARG A 174 15.79 6.54 11.07
CA ARG A 174 14.79 6.93 10.08
C ARG A 174 14.45 5.75 9.17
N ALA A 175 13.17 5.63 8.83
CA ALA A 175 12.71 4.71 7.80
C ALA A 175 12.20 5.51 6.59
N VAL A 176 12.22 4.89 5.43
CA VAL A 176 11.70 5.47 4.19
C VAL A 176 10.38 4.80 3.85
N GLN A 177 9.37 5.61 3.51
CA GLN A 177 8.10 5.12 2.97
C GLN A 177 7.68 5.92 1.75
N ARG A 178 6.86 5.31 0.91
CA ARG A 178 6.18 5.92 -0.22
C ARG A 178 4.70 5.52 -0.21
N GLY A 179 3.84 6.46 0.10
CA GLY A 179 2.44 6.13 0.37
C GLY A 179 2.31 5.04 1.44
N PRO A 180 1.61 3.91 1.17
CA PRO A 180 1.48 2.81 2.14
C PRO A 180 2.67 1.84 2.17
N LEU A 181 3.63 1.98 1.25
CA LEU A 181 4.76 1.06 1.13
C LEU A 181 5.92 1.51 2.00
N VAL A 182 6.38 0.61 2.85
CA VAL A 182 7.63 0.74 3.60
C VAL A 182 8.77 0.27 2.72
N TYR A 183 9.93 0.88 2.85
CA TYR A 183 11.14 0.55 2.12
C TYR A 183 12.24 0.05 3.06
N CYS A 184 13.16 -0.74 2.53
CA CYS A 184 14.33 -1.23 3.25
C CYS A 184 15.58 -1.16 2.37
N ALA A 185 16.73 -1.10 3.02
CA ALA A 185 18.02 -1.29 2.37
C ALA A 185 18.43 -2.75 2.50
N GLU A 186 18.93 -3.36 1.41
CA GLU A 186 19.59 -4.66 1.40
C GLU A 186 21.10 -4.50 1.14
N GLU A 187 21.87 -5.37 1.75
CA GLU A 187 23.35 -5.39 1.60
C GLU A 187 23.77 -5.55 0.14
N THR A 188 23.05 -6.35 -0.63
CA THR A 188 23.34 -6.60 -2.06
C THR A 188 23.33 -5.31 -2.91
N ASP A 189 22.60 -4.27 -2.51
CA ASP A 189 22.56 -2.97 -3.20
C ASP A 189 23.45 -1.91 -2.54
N ASN A 190 23.97 -2.17 -1.34
CA ASN A 190 24.63 -1.18 -0.49
C ASN A 190 25.96 -1.75 0.07
N PRO A 191 27.09 -1.61 -0.64
CA PRO A 191 28.37 -2.23 -0.24
C PRO A 191 28.86 -1.83 1.16
N SER A 192 28.58 -0.60 1.61
CA SER A 192 28.94 -0.12 2.98
C SER A 192 27.77 -0.31 3.95
N PHE A 193 27.08 -1.43 3.91
CA PHE A 193 25.80 -1.66 4.60
C PHE A 193 25.84 -1.35 6.10
N ASN A 194 26.93 -1.65 6.79
CA ASN A 194 27.04 -1.44 8.24
C ASN A 194 27.25 0.03 8.62
N GLU A 195 27.65 0.87 7.66
CA GLU A 195 27.96 2.30 7.85
C GLU A 195 26.84 3.21 7.32
N LEU A 196 25.69 2.61 6.87
CA LEU A 196 24.59 3.38 6.31
C LEU A 196 24.05 4.39 7.32
N THR A 197 24.05 5.65 6.90
CA THR A 197 23.46 6.77 7.66
C THR A 197 22.53 7.56 6.76
N LEU A 198 21.31 7.83 7.22
CA LEU A 198 20.32 8.58 6.47
C LEU A 198 20.22 10.02 6.96
N SER A 199 20.81 10.94 6.21
CA SER A 199 20.76 12.36 6.53
C SER A 199 19.31 12.87 6.65
N PRO A 200 18.98 13.68 7.66
CA PRO A 200 17.68 14.34 7.75
C PRO A 200 17.38 15.30 6.57
N LEU A 201 18.40 15.66 5.80
CA LEU A 201 18.31 16.54 4.63
C LEU A 201 18.46 15.76 3.30
N ALA A 202 18.43 14.42 3.36
CA ALA A 202 18.57 13.60 2.16
C ALA A 202 17.50 13.94 1.10
N GLN A 203 17.95 14.08 -0.13
CA GLN A 203 17.07 14.15 -1.30
C GLN A 203 16.77 12.73 -1.78
N PHE A 204 15.58 12.51 -2.29
CA PHE A 204 15.17 11.19 -2.79
C PHE A 204 14.92 11.23 -4.27
N LYS A 205 15.37 10.16 -4.95
CA LYS A 205 15.08 9.91 -6.37
C LYS A 205 14.34 8.58 -6.48
N GLU A 206 13.18 8.62 -7.10
CA GLU A 206 12.39 7.43 -7.42
C GLU A 206 12.74 6.95 -8.85
N THR A 207 12.85 5.65 -9.02
CA THR A 207 13.06 5.05 -10.34
C THR A 207 12.29 3.73 -10.42
N PHE A 208 11.35 3.63 -11.37
CA PHE A 208 10.70 2.36 -11.65
C PHE A 208 11.64 1.45 -12.45
N ASN A 209 11.89 0.25 -11.94
CA ASN A 209 12.72 -0.76 -12.60
C ASN A 209 11.85 -1.98 -12.96
N PRO A 210 11.48 -2.16 -14.22
CA PRO A 210 10.56 -3.21 -14.65
C PRO A 210 11.15 -4.62 -14.57
N THR A 211 12.47 -4.75 -14.52
CA THR A 211 13.18 -6.05 -14.50
C THR A 211 13.62 -6.46 -13.10
N LEU A 212 13.67 -5.54 -12.16
CA LEU A 212 14.04 -5.83 -10.78
C LEU A 212 12.82 -6.34 -10.01
N LEU A 213 12.92 -7.53 -9.38
CA LEU A 213 11.92 -8.07 -8.45
C LEU A 213 10.48 -8.03 -9.02
N ASN A 214 10.31 -8.41 -10.29
CA ASN A 214 9.05 -8.41 -11.06
C ASN A 214 8.46 -6.99 -11.30
N GLY A 215 9.28 -5.97 -11.23
CA GLY A 215 8.89 -4.56 -11.42
C GLY A 215 8.62 -3.86 -10.10
N VAL A 216 9.59 -3.07 -9.65
CA VAL A 216 9.47 -2.27 -8.42
C VAL A 216 9.95 -0.84 -8.64
N THR A 217 9.40 0.10 -7.88
CA THR A 217 9.99 1.44 -7.74
C THR A 217 11.07 1.35 -6.68
N THR A 218 12.31 1.66 -7.05
CA THR A 218 13.42 1.85 -6.11
C THR A 218 13.49 3.31 -5.68
N ILE A 219 14.04 3.55 -4.49
CA ILE A 219 14.31 4.89 -3.99
C ILE A 219 15.80 5.00 -3.69
N GLU A 220 16.42 6.04 -4.17
CA GLU A 220 17.80 6.37 -3.83
C GLU A 220 17.80 7.63 -2.96
N SER A 221 18.43 7.55 -1.78
CA SER A 221 18.75 8.77 -1.03
C SER A 221 20.08 9.31 -1.56
N ILE A 222 20.08 10.56 -1.98
CA ILE A 222 21.28 11.22 -2.47
C ILE A 222 21.78 12.14 -1.37
N SER A 223 22.97 11.88 -0.86
CA SER A 223 23.69 12.76 0.05
C SER A 223 25.09 13.04 -0.49
N GLU A 224 25.79 14.01 0.11
CA GLU A 224 27.16 14.36 -0.31
C GLU A 224 28.17 13.22 -0.08
N LYS A 225 27.87 12.30 0.84
CA LYS A 225 28.79 11.23 1.23
C LYS A 225 28.44 9.87 0.63
N ASP A 226 27.14 9.51 0.59
CA ASP A 226 26.71 8.18 0.20
C ASP A 226 25.35 8.20 -0.47
N THR A 227 25.15 7.25 -1.38
CA THR A 227 23.84 6.94 -1.96
C THR A 227 23.35 5.64 -1.34
N ILE A 228 22.21 5.67 -0.66
CA ILE A 228 21.56 4.47 -0.18
C ILE A 228 20.46 4.09 -1.15
N ARG A 229 20.48 2.84 -1.62
CA ARG A 229 19.41 2.29 -2.44
C ARG A 229 18.43 1.50 -1.59
N PHE A 230 17.15 1.84 -1.73
CA PHE A 230 16.04 1.19 -1.05
C PHE A 230 15.15 0.47 -2.06
N ILE A 231 14.66 -0.70 -1.66
CA ILE A 231 13.61 -1.44 -2.35
C ILE A 231 12.36 -1.52 -1.47
N PRO A 232 11.18 -1.81 -2.04
CA PRO A 232 10.00 -2.06 -1.22
C PRO A 232 10.23 -3.21 -0.24
N TYR A 233 9.94 -3.01 1.04
CA TYR A 233 10.15 -4.00 2.09
C TYR A 233 9.47 -5.35 1.82
N TYR A 234 8.32 -5.36 1.13
CA TYR A 234 7.66 -6.63 0.80
C TYR A 234 8.47 -7.51 -0.16
N ALA A 235 9.45 -6.93 -0.87
CA ALA A 235 10.23 -7.61 -1.90
C ALA A 235 11.62 -8.08 -1.40
N TRP A 236 12.00 -7.78 -0.15
CA TRP A 236 13.30 -8.21 0.36
C TRP A 236 13.43 -9.74 0.44
N ASP A 237 14.66 -10.24 0.52
CA ASP A 237 14.98 -11.68 0.58
C ASP A 237 14.40 -12.49 -0.61
N ASN A 238 14.35 -11.89 -1.79
CA ASN A 238 14.02 -12.58 -3.05
C ASN A 238 15.21 -12.64 -4.02
N ARG A 239 16.39 -12.23 -3.56
CA ARG A 239 17.65 -12.23 -4.30
C ARG A 239 18.72 -12.98 -3.51
N GLU A 240 19.95 -12.49 -3.55
CA GLU A 240 21.08 -13.04 -2.79
C GLU A 240 20.87 -12.86 -1.29
N ALA A 241 21.34 -13.84 -0.51
CA ALA A 241 21.33 -13.75 0.94
C ALA A 241 22.18 -12.58 1.43
N GLY A 242 21.68 -11.83 2.39
CA GLY A 242 22.39 -10.67 2.93
C GLY A 242 21.62 -9.98 4.04
N GLN A 243 22.24 -8.98 4.62
CA GLN A 243 21.62 -8.16 5.66
C GLN A 243 20.53 -7.25 5.09
N MET A 244 19.57 -6.89 5.94
CA MET A 244 18.49 -5.95 5.61
C MET A 244 18.20 -5.03 6.79
N LYS A 245 17.90 -3.76 6.51
CA LYS A 245 17.43 -2.78 7.48
C LYS A 245 16.29 -1.94 6.92
N VAL A 246 15.24 -1.74 7.73
CA VAL A 246 14.19 -0.73 7.50
C VAL A 246 14.58 0.59 8.19
N TRP A 247 15.10 0.50 9.40
CA TRP A 247 15.54 1.65 10.20
C TRP A 247 17.03 1.91 10.02
N ILE A 248 17.35 3.07 9.45
CA ILE A 248 18.71 3.52 9.16
C ILE A 248 19.11 4.61 10.17
N ASP A 249 20.35 4.59 10.62
CA ASP A 249 20.93 5.55 11.56
C ASP A 249 21.07 6.96 11.00
#